data_b26c8c095a05ce47f32dabfc98c15fe2
#
_entry.id   b26c8c095a05ce47f32dabfc98c15fe2
#
_cell.length_a   1.000
_cell.length_b   1.000
_cell.length_c   1.000
_cell.angle_alpha   90.00
_cell.angle_beta   90.00
_cell.angle_gamma   90.00
#
_symmetry.space_group_name_H-M   'P 1'
#
loop_
_entity.id
_entity.type
_entity.pdbx_description
1 polymer ?
#
loop_
_entity_poly.entity_id
_entity_poly.type
_entity_poly.pdbx_seq_one_letter_code
_entity_poly.pdbx_strand_id
1 'polypeptide(L)'
;MGRLGPWSAAILMAVGACGYAGRDEIDAESAAILARVPVGTSFNDVPGAMAALGFSCNLSRSQFTDAKGNARQTEQHLVCERESSDWLICTRRTRAILIQLNGRLSDVLVNVGRFCT
;
A
#
# COMPACT_ATOMS: atom_id res chain seq x y z
N MET A 1 16.49 15.95 -32.39
CA MET A 1 15.59 16.61 -31.84
C MET A 1 14.79 16.10 -30.68
N GLY A 2 13.60 15.60 -30.83
CA GLY A 2 12.77 15.22 -29.70
C GLY A 2 13.34 14.19 -28.78
N ARG A 3 14.40 13.54 -29.14
CA ARG A 3 14.99 12.53 -28.23
C ARG A 3 15.63 13.10 -27.02
N LEU A 4 15.89 14.39 -26.93
CA LEU A 4 16.47 14.98 -25.75
C LEU A 4 15.51 14.97 -24.56
N GLY A 5 14.21 15.08 -24.83
CA GLY A 5 13.21 15.05 -23.76
C GLY A 5 13.22 13.78 -22.93
N PRO A 6 13.24 12.59 -23.53
CA PRO A 6 13.30 11.35 -22.76
C PRO A 6 14.51 11.23 -21.85
N TRP A 7 15.63 11.73 -22.29
CA TRP A 7 16.83 11.70 -21.45
C TRP A 7 16.70 12.55 -20.22
N SER A 8 16.16 13.76 -20.38
CA SER A 8 15.96 14.64 -19.25
C SER A 8 14.98 14.06 -18.24
N ALA A 9 13.92 13.44 -18.72
CA ALA A 9 12.93 12.83 -17.86
C ALA A 9 13.54 11.70 -17.04
N ALA A 10 14.39 10.87 -17.63
CA ALA A 10 15.04 9.79 -16.93
C ALA A 10 15.94 10.30 -15.79
N ILE A 11 16.66 11.38 -16.03
CA ILE A 11 17.52 11.97 -15.03
C ILE A 11 16.69 12.49 -13.85
N LEU A 12 15.59 13.17 -14.12
CA LEU A 12 14.73 13.70 -13.09
C LEU A 12 14.14 12.61 -12.22
N MET A 13 13.75 11.50 -12.83
CA MET A 13 13.22 10.38 -12.07
C MET A 13 14.26 9.78 -11.13
N ALA A 14 15.50 9.70 -11.56
CA ALA A 14 16.57 9.19 -10.70
C ALA A 14 16.77 10.06 -9.46
N VAL A 15 16.66 11.37 -9.61
CA VAL A 15 16.81 12.30 -8.50
C VAL A 15 15.65 12.16 -7.50
N GLY A 16 14.45 11.92 -7.98
CA GLY A 16 13.27 11.83 -7.12
C GLY A 16 13.04 10.48 -6.50
N ALA A 17 14.02 9.58 -6.49
CA ALA A 17 13.80 8.20 -6.08
C ALA A 17 13.79 7.98 -4.56
N CYS A 18 14.08 8.98 -3.73
CA CYS A 18 14.08 8.82 -2.27
C CYS A 18 12.69 9.14 -1.70
N GLY A 19 12.20 8.28 -0.80
CA GLY A 19 10.97 8.55 -0.07
C GLY A 19 9.83 7.62 -0.45
N TYR A 20 8.82 8.15 -1.10
CA TYR A 20 7.60 7.39 -1.36
C TYR A 20 7.63 6.75 -2.73
N ALA A 21 6.98 5.59 -2.81
CA ALA A 21 6.83 4.86 -4.06
C ALA A 21 5.94 5.63 -5.04
N GLY A 22 6.19 5.44 -6.33
CA GLY A 22 5.32 5.96 -7.36
C GLY A 22 4.00 5.20 -7.42
N ARG A 23 3.06 5.75 -8.19
CA ARG A 23 1.74 5.17 -8.31
C ARG A 23 1.76 3.75 -8.86
N ASP A 24 2.66 3.47 -9.81
CA ASP A 24 2.73 2.13 -10.41
C ASP A 24 3.07 1.06 -9.38
N GLU A 25 3.96 1.35 -8.45
CA GLU A 25 4.32 0.42 -7.38
C GLU A 25 3.16 0.23 -6.42
N ILE A 26 2.46 1.32 -6.08
CA ILE A 26 1.28 1.25 -5.21
C ILE A 26 0.18 0.43 -5.88
N ASP A 27 -0.06 0.65 -7.15
CA ASP A 27 -1.09 -0.08 -7.90
C ASP A 27 -0.74 -1.56 -8.01
N ALA A 28 0.54 -1.89 -8.19
CA ALA A 28 0.99 -3.28 -8.25
C ALA A 28 0.77 -3.98 -6.91
N GLU A 29 1.06 -3.31 -5.80
CA GLU A 29 0.83 -3.86 -4.47
C GLU A 29 -0.67 -4.05 -4.20
N SER A 30 -1.48 -3.07 -4.57
CA SER A 30 -2.94 -3.19 -4.44
C SER A 30 -3.48 -4.36 -5.25
N ALA A 31 -3.01 -4.52 -6.48
CA ALA A 31 -3.44 -5.62 -7.34
C ALA A 31 -3.04 -6.97 -6.76
N ALA A 32 -1.83 -7.08 -6.21
CA ALA A 32 -1.35 -8.32 -5.60
C ALA A 32 -2.19 -8.69 -4.38
N ILE A 33 -2.55 -7.71 -3.56
CA ILE A 33 -3.41 -7.95 -2.41
C ILE A 33 -4.79 -8.38 -2.86
N LEU A 34 -5.39 -7.66 -3.80
CA LEU A 34 -6.75 -7.96 -4.27
C LEU A 34 -6.84 -9.30 -5.02
N ALA A 35 -5.74 -9.76 -5.59
CA ALA A 35 -5.71 -11.08 -6.22
C ALA A 35 -5.86 -12.20 -5.20
N ARG A 36 -5.39 -12.01 -3.96
CA ARG A 36 -5.47 -13.00 -2.90
C ARG A 36 -6.62 -12.74 -1.94
N VAL A 37 -7.02 -11.48 -1.82
CA VAL A 37 -8.08 -11.04 -0.90
C VAL A 37 -9.02 -10.15 -1.69
N PRO A 38 -9.89 -10.74 -2.54
CA PRO A 38 -10.76 -9.94 -3.39
C PRO A 38 -11.83 -9.21 -2.58
N VAL A 39 -12.34 -8.13 -3.16
CA VAL A 39 -13.49 -7.42 -2.61
C VAL A 39 -14.63 -8.41 -2.43
N GLY A 40 -15.31 -8.34 -1.29
CA GLY A 40 -16.35 -9.27 -0.92
C GLY A 40 -15.90 -10.41 -0.01
N THR A 41 -14.60 -10.56 0.22
CA THR A 41 -14.09 -11.55 1.16
C THR A 41 -14.63 -11.25 2.55
N SER A 42 -15.04 -12.29 3.28
CA SER A 42 -15.48 -12.14 4.66
C SER A 42 -14.36 -11.49 5.47
N PHE A 43 -14.70 -10.45 6.24
CA PHE A 43 -13.69 -9.69 6.95
C PHE A 43 -12.96 -10.53 7.99
N ASN A 44 -13.60 -11.58 8.52
CA ASN A 44 -12.96 -12.49 9.44
C ASN A 44 -11.83 -13.31 8.80
N ASP A 45 -11.88 -13.50 7.49
CA ASP A 45 -10.87 -14.26 6.75
C ASP A 45 -9.71 -13.39 6.27
N VAL A 46 -9.87 -12.07 6.30
CA VAL A 46 -8.87 -11.16 5.76
C VAL A 46 -7.54 -11.21 6.51
N PRO A 47 -7.51 -11.21 7.86
CA PRO A 47 -6.21 -11.25 8.56
C PRO A 47 -5.37 -12.46 8.21
N GLY A 48 -5.99 -13.65 8.10
CA GLY A 48 -5.26 -14.86 7.73
C GLY A 48 -4.70 -14.79 6.31
N ALA A 49 -5.48 -14.27 5.37
CA ALA A 49 -5.04 -14.12 3.99
C ALA A 49 -3.90 -13.10 3.89
N MET A 50 -3.99 -12.00 4.65
CA MET A 50 -2.91 -11.00 4.67
C MET A 50 -1.65 -11.54 5.32
N ALA A 51 -1.79 -12.35 6.36
CA ALA A 51 -0.64 -13.01 7.00
C ALA A 51 0.09 -13.91 6.00
N ALA A 52 -0.64 -14.61 5.14
CA ALA A 52 -0.05 -15.44 4.10
C ALA A 52 0.76 -14.62 3.08
N LEU A 53 0.45 -13.34 2.95
CA LEU A 53 1.21 -12.41 2.11
C LEU A 53 2.37 -11.73 2.86
N GLY A 54 2.59 -12.09 4.12
CA GLY A 54 3.67 -11.56 4.93
C GLY A 54 3.32 -10.31 5.73
N PHE A 55 2.05 -9.93 5.79
CA PHE A 55 1.61 -8.77 6.54
C PHE A 55 1.27 -9.10 7.99
N SER A 56 1.53 -8.14 8.87
CA SER A 56 1.04 -8.15 10.24
C SER A 56 -0.09 -7.15 10.34
N CYS A 57 -1.24 -7.59 10.83
CA CYS A 57 -2.45 -6.78 10.82
C CYS A 57 -2.96 -6.51 12.23
N ASN A 58 -3.50 -5.31 12.43
CA ASN A 58 -4.17 -4.92 13.66
C ASN A 58 -5.50 -4.27 13.32
N LEU A 59 -6.50 -4.55 14.14
CA LEU A 59 -7.79 -3.87 14.06
C LEU A 59 -7.65 -2.44 14.57
N SER A 60 -8.29 -1.52 13.91
CA SER A 60 -8.26 -0.11 14.29
C SER A 60 -9.64 0.51 14.10
N ARG A 61 -9.92 1.53 14.90
CA ARG A 61 -11.08 2.42 14.73
C ARG A 61 -10.65 3.85 14.56
N SER A 62 -9.35 4.09 14.43
CA SER A 62 -8.80 5.43 14.27
C SER A 62 -9.16 6.01 12.91
N GLN A 63 -9.18 7.33 12.83
CA GLN A 63 -9.36 8.00 11.56
C GLN A 63 -8.18 7.72 10.63
N PHE A 64 -8.47 7.67 9.36
CA PHE A 64 -7.44 7.60 8.32
C PHE A 64 -7.85 8.52 7.17
N THR A 65 -6.87 8.89 6.36
CA THR A 65 -7.11 9.72 5.18
C THR A 65 -7.22 8.82 3.96
N ASP A 66 -8.30 8.97 3.21
CA ASP A 66 -8.51 8.18 2.01
C ASP A 66 -7.69 8.71 0.83
N ALA A 67 -7.80 8.04 -0.32
CA ALA A 67 -7.04 8.40 -1.50
C ALA A 67 -7.38 9.79 -2.04
N LYS A 68 -8.53 10.34 -1.66
CA LYS A 68 -8.96 11.67 -2.07
C LYS A 68 -8.56 12.76 -1.08
N GLY A 69 -7.86 12.39 0.00
CA GLY A 69 -7.45 13.33 1.03
C GLY A 69 -8.51 13.60 2.10
N ASN A 70 -9.62 12.89 2.10
CA ASN A 70 -10.67 13.06 3.08
C ASN A 70 -10.41 12.21 4.31
N ALA A 71 -10.62 12.81 5.49
CA ALA A 71 -10.56 12.05 6.74
C ALA A 71 -11.78 11.14 6.82
N ARG A 72 -11.55 9.87 7.12
CA ARG A 72 -12.61 8.88 7.25
C ARG A 72 -12.48 8.14 8.56
N GLN A 73 -13.62 7.84 9.14
CA GLN A 73 -13.69 7.02 10.34
C GLN A 73 -14.73 5.95 10.08
N THR A 74 -14.26 4.69 10.02
CA THR A 74 -15.14 3.55 9.87
C THR A 74 -15.25 2.83 11.21
N GLU A 75 -16.18 1.88 11.30
CA GLU A 75 -16.36 1.12 12.53
C GLU A 75 -15.08 0.40 12.90
N GLN A 76 -14.67 -0.50 12.07
CA GLN A 76 -13.40 -1.21 12.25
C GLN A 76 -12.78 -1.42 10.88
N HIS A 77 -11.47 -1.24 10.83
CA HIS A 77 -10.69 -1.55 9.64
C HIS A 77 -9.42 -2.23 10.08
N LEU A 78 -8.78 -2.92 9.15
CA LEU A 78 -7.49 -3.54 9.41
C LEU A 78 -6.38 -2.63 8.91
N VAL A 79 -5.38 -2.44 9.74
CA VAL A 79 -4.14 -1.80 9.34
C VAL A 79 -3.09 -2.89 9.28
N CYS A 80 -2.58 -3.17 8.10
CA CYS A 80 -1.61 -4.22 7.85
C CYS A 80 -0.30 -3.62 7.39
N GLU A 81 0.80 -4.12 7.92
CA GLU A 81 2.12 -3.62 7.55
C GLU A 81 3.04 -4.79 7.24
N ARG A 82 3.94 -4.57 6.28
CA ARG A 82 4.97 -5.52 5.90
C ARG A 82 6.24 -4.75 5.60
N GLU A 83 7.35 -5.24 6.14
CA GLU A 83 8.66 -4.68 5.86
C GLU A 83 9.48 -5.68 5.07
N SER A 84 10.28 -5.17 4.14
CA SER A 84 11.23 -5.98 3.40
C SER A 84 12.49 -5.17 3.15
N SER A 85 13.62 -5.87 3.03
CA SER A 85 14.87 -5.22 2.63
C SER A 85 14.86 -5.04 1.13
N ASP A 86 14.92 -3.79 0.69
CA ASP A 86 15.00 -3.49 -0.72
C ASP A 86 16.45 -3.56 -1.18
N TRP A 87 17.35 -3.16 -0.30
CA TRP A 87 18.79 -3.12 -0.50
C TRP A 87 19.47 -3.25 0.85
N LEU A 88 20.78 -3.29 0.86
CA LEU A 88 21.54 -3.40 2.11
C LEU A 88 21.24 -2.29 3.10
N ILE A 89 20.88 -1.12 2.63
CA ILE A 89 20.70 0.07 3.46
C ILE A 89 19.27 0.60 3.46
N CYS A 90 18.37 -0.02 2.72
CA CYS A 90 16.99 0.47 2.61
C CYS A 90 16.00 -0.57 3.09
N THR A 91 15.00 -0.11 3.81
CA THR A 91 13.84 -0.89 4.22
C THR A 91 12.62 -0.38 3.47
N ARG A 92 11.90 -1.28 2.83
CA ARG A 92 10.64 -0.99 2.17
C ARG A 92 9.51 -1.38 3.10
N ARG A 93 8.66 -0.43 3.43
CA ARG A 93 7.49 -0.68 4.28
C ARG A 93 6.23 -0.49 3.47
N THR A 94 5.42 -1.51 3.42
CA THR A 94 4.12 -1.48 2.77
C THR A 94 3.04 -1.45 3.85
N ARG A 95 2.15 -0.48 3.78
CA ARG A 95 1.01 -0.36 4.67
C ARG A 95 -0.26 -0.50 3.84
N ALA A 96 -1.14 -1.37 4.27
CA ALA A 96 -2.44 -1.56 3.63
C ALA A 96 -3.54 -1.33 4.68
N ILE A 97 -4.51 -0.50 4.34
CA ILE A 97 -5.71 -0.30 5.15
C ILE A 97 -6.84 -1.01 4.43
N LEU A 98 -7.41 -2.01 5.11
CA LEU A 98 -8.47 -2.83 4.53
C LEU A 98 -9.79 -2.44 5.19
N ILE A 99 -10.69 -1.94 4.38
CA ILE A 99 -11.93 -1.33 4.81
C ILE A 99 -13.07 -2.31 4.61
N GLN A 100 -13.88 -2.49 5.64
CA GLN A 100 -15.04 -3.35 5.55
C GLN A 100 -16.32 -2.55 5.34
N LEU A 101 -17.29 -3.22 4.74
CA LEU A 101 -18.67 -2.76 4.67
C LEU A 101 -19.54 -4.00 4.88
N ASN A 102 -20.38 -3.96 5.92
CA ASN A 102 -21.27 -5.07 6.26
C ASN A 102 -20.53 -6.41 6.48
N GLY A 103 -19.35 -6.34 7.09
CA GLY A 103 -18.56 -7.53 7.40
C GLY A 103 -17.80 -8.13 6.23
N ARG A 104 -17.72 -7.43 5.12
CA ARG A 104 -16.98 -7.88 3.94
C ARG A 104 -15.99 -6.82 3.50
N LEU A 105 -14.87 -7.26 2.93
CA LEU A 105 -13.89 -6.33 2.39
C LEU A 105 -14.53 -5.50 1.28
N SER A 106 -14.44 -4.17 1.40
CA SER A 106 -14.98 -3.27 0.40
C SER A 106 -13.91 -2.50 -0.36
N ASP A 107 -12.77 -2.22 0.29
CA ASP A 107 -11.73 -1.44 -0.35
C ASP A 107 -10.39 -1.67 0.32
N VAL A 108 -9.31 -1.37 -0.40
CA VAL A 108 -7.94 -1.46 0.10
C VAL A 108 -7.21 -0.18 -0.27
N LEU A 109 -6.60 0.46 0.72
CA LEU A 109 -5.74 1.62 0.52
C LEU A 109 -4.31 1.21 0.82
N VAL A 110 -3.42 1.40 -0.15
CA VAL A 110 -2.02 0.98 -0.01
C VAL A 110 -1.09 2.18 -0.06
N ASN A 111 -0.10 2.15 0.80
CA ASN A 111 1.00 3.10 0.78
C ASN A 111 2.32 2.35 0.91
N VAL A 112 3.34 2.82 0.21
CA VAL A 112 4.67 2.20 0.22
C VAL A 112 5.69 3.29 0.48
N GLY A 113 6.53 3.07 1.48
CA GLY A 113 7.61 3.98 1.81
C GLY A 113 8.94 3.24 1.85
N ARG A 114 10.02 3.96 1.61
CA ARG A 114 11.38 3.45 1.73
C ARG A 114 12.15 4.28 2.72
N PHE A 115 12.84 3.59 3.61
CA PHE A 115 13.64 4.21 4.66
C PHE A 115 15.06 3.70 4.50
N CYS A 116 15.97 4.59 4.15
CA CYS A 116 17.36 4.27 3.91
C CYS A 116 18.25 4.95 4.96
N THR A 117 19.27 4.24 5.41
CA THR A 117 20.24 4.79 6.38
C THR A 117 21.53 5.23 5.73
#